data_6ad43bcb82e1823c9a3c00f502da95c2
#
_entry.id   6ad43bcb82e1823c9a3c00f502da95c2
#
_cell.length_a   1.000
_cell.length_b   1.000
_cell.length_c   1.000
_cell.angle_alpha   90.00
_cell.angle_beta   90.00
_cell.angle_gamma   90.00
#
_symmetry.space_group_name_H-M   'P 1'
#
loop_
_entity.id
_entity.type
_entity.pdbx_description
1 polymer ?
#
loop_
_entity_poly.entity_id
_entity_poly.type
_entity_poly.pdbx_seq_one_letter_code
_entity_poly.pdbx_strand_id
1 'polypeptide(L)'
;MLETSAKPPLTIRLCQPRGFCAGVDRAIQIVVLALKKYGAPVYVRHEIVHNRYVVEGLQNRGAIFVEELDEIPADHRNRPVVFSAHGVPKSVPADAEARNLFYLDATCPLVSKVHKQAMRHQRLGRHVLLIGHAGHPEVVGTMGQLPPGAVTLIETEDDARSFTPPEGVELGFVTQTTLSVEDTAGIIRALNNRFESLRAPAAESICYATTNRQQAVRETADGADLYLIVGAPNSSNSRRLVEVAERAGASRAMLVQRAAEIPWDRLDDVGVIGLSAGASAPEIIVDEIIDAFRSSYDVTVDIAVTATETEEFPVMRALRDVELTAADMAFVNGAG
;
A
#
# COMPACT_ATOMS: atom_id res chain seq x y z
N MET A 1 -48.96 4.26 -18.74
CA MET A 1 -47.99 5.05 -17.95
C MET A 1 -47.22 4.02 -17.14
N LEU A 2 -45.96 3.82 -17.45
CA LEU A 2 -45.09 3.00 -16.61
C LEU A 2 -44.83 3.79 -15.32
N GLU A 3 -45.35 3.34 -14.20
CA GLU A 3 -44.92 3.85 -12.88
C GLU A 3 -43.41 3.67 -12.80
N THR A 4 -42.68 4.77 -12.87
CA THR A 4 -41.26 4.75 -12.47
C THR A 4 -41.26 4.51 -10.96
N SER A 5 -41.08 3.25 -10.56
CA SER A 5 -40.86 2.90 -9.17
C SER A 5 -39.72 3.80 -8.65
N ALA A 6 -39.99 4.56 -7.59
CA ALA A 6 -38.97 5.38 -6.97
C ALA A 6 -37.82 4.47 -6.52
N LYS A 7 -36.60 4.86 -6.81
CA LYS A 7 -35.42 4.10 -6.38
C LYS A 7 -35.39 4.02 -4.85
N PRO A 8 -35.02 2.86 -4.28
CA PRO A 8 -34.88 2.74 -2.83
C PRO A 8 -33.76 3.66 -2.32
N PRO A 9 -33.96 4.28 -1.13
CA PRO A 9 -32.95 5.14 -0.54
C PRO A 9 -31.72 4.33 -0.09
N LEU A 10 -30.51 4.89 -0.26
CA LEU A 10 -29.26 4.32 0.17
C LEU A 10 -28.32 5.40 0.68
N THR A 11 -27.73 5.21 1.84
CA THR A 11 -26.69 6.10 2.37
C THR A 11 -25.30 5.49 2.17
N ILE A 12 -24.40 6.21 1.53
CA ILE A 12 -22.99 5.84 1.42
C ILE A 12 -22.18 6.72 2.39
N ARG A 13 -21.63 6.12 3.45
CA ARG A 13 -20.66 6.76 4.34
C ARG A 13 -19.28 6.66 3.71
N LEU A 14 -18.81 7.75 3.13
CA LEU A 14 -17.56 7.82 2.40
C LEU A 14 -16.43 8.33 3.28
N CYS A 15 -15.41 7.48 3.50
CA CYS A 15 -14.24 7.84 4.31
C CYS A 15 -13.37 8.91 3.67
N GLN A 16 -12.82 9.81 4.49
CA GLN A 16 -11.70 10.68 4.13
C GLN A 16 -10.72 10.73 5.31
N PRO A 17 -9.38 10.44 5.10
CA PRO A 17 -8.75 10.13 3.81
C PRO A 17 -9.04 8.71 3.30
N ARG A 18 -8.91 8.54 1.99
CA ARG A 18 -9.02 7.28 1.25
C ARG A 18 -8.13 7.34 0.00
N GLY A 19 -7.99 6.20 -0.68
CA GLY A 19 -7.31 6.15 -1.97
C GLY A 19 -5.81 6.46 -1.90
N PHE A 20 -5.23 6.91 -2.99
CA PHE A 20 -3.79 7.10 -3.12
C PHE A 20 -3.18 7.91 -1.98
N CYS A 21 -1.97 7.48 -1.56
CA CYS A 21 -1.14 8.22 -0.61
C CYS A 21 0.05 8.84 -1.35
N ALA A 22 0.72 9.83 -0.75
CA ALA A 22 1.86 10.51 -1.34
C ALA A 22 2.99 9.57 -1.82
N GLY A 23 3.16 8.40 -1.17
CA GLY A 23 4.13 7.40 -1.59
C GLY A 23 3.75 6.70 -2.89
N VAL A 24 2.47 6.41 -3.07
CA VAL A 24 1.89 5.81 -4.28
C VAL A 24 1.91 6.82 -5.42
N ASP A 25 1.41 8.04 -5.21
CA ASP A 25 1.44 9.10 -6.22
C ASP A 25 2.85 9.32 -6.75
N ARG A 26 3.83 9.44 -5.85
CA ARG A 26 5.24 9.59 -6.23
C ARG A 26 5.75 8.42 -7.07
N ALA A 27 5.41 7.19 -6.72
CA ALA A 27 5.90 6.00 -7.44
C ALA A 27 5.32 5.93 -8.87
N ILE A 28 4.03 6.18 -9.02
CA ILE A 28 3.36 6.25 -10.33
C ILE A 28 3.96 7.40 -11.16
N GLN A 29 4.12 8.57 -10.54
CA GLN A 29 4.70 9.74 -11.19
C GLN A 29 6.12 9.47 -11.73
N ILE A 30 6.95 8.73 -10.98
CA ILE A 30 8.29 8.35 -11.43
C ILE A 30 8.25 7.53 -12.72
N VAL A 31 7.34 6.55 -12.84
CA VAL A 31 7.23 5.73 -14.06
C VAL A 31 6.73 6.57 -15.24
N VAL A 32 5.71 7.41 -15.02
CA VAL A 32 5.17 8.29 -16.09
C VAL A 32 6.23 9.28 -16.56
N LEU A 33 6.96 9.92 -15.65
CA LEU A 33 8.07 10.83 -15.99
C LEU A 33 9.22 10.11 -16.71
N ALA A 34 9.53 8.86 -16.28
CA ALA A 34 10.56 8.07 -16.96
C ALA A 34 10.16 7.72 -18.40
N LEU A 35 8.91 7.35 -18.63
CA LEU A 35 8.35 7.11 -19.97
C LEU A 35 8.44 8.36 -20.85
N LYS A 36 8.12 9.53 -20.29
CA LYS A 36 8.22 10.81 -21.03
C LYS A 36 9.68 11.20 -21.34
N LYS A 37 10.59 11.00 -20.39
CA LYS A 37 11.97 11.40 -20.54
C LYS A 37 12.78 10.48 -21.45
N TYR A 38 12.62 9.19 -21.27
CA TYR A 38 13.47 8.18 -21.92
C TYR A 38 12.77 7.43 -23.06
N GLY A 39 11.46 7.65 -23.23
CA GLY A 39 10.64 6.90 -24.19
C GLY A 39 10.37 5.46 -23.72
N ALA A 40 9.40 4.81 -24.36
CA ALA A 40 9.11 3.39 -24.13
C ALA A 40 10.18 2.50 -24.79
N PRO A 41 10.45 1.29 -24.25
CA PRO A 41 9.93 0.80 -22.99
C PRO A 41 10.66 1.37 -21.76
N VAL A 42 9.94 1.44 -20.62
CA VAL A 42 10.50 1.59 -19.29
C VAL A 42 10.18 0.30 -18.53
N TYR A 43 11.19 -0.35 -17.99
CA TYR A 43 10.99 -1.57 -17.20
C TYR A 43 10.60 -1.22 -15.77
N VAL A 44 9.73 -2.02 -15.16
CA VAL A 44 9.35 -1.86 -13.76
C VAL A 44 9.50 -3.23 -13.09
N ARG A 45 10.36 -3.32 -12.08
CA ARG A 45 10.56 -4.56 -11.35
C ARG A 45 9.47 -4.72 -10.30
N HIS A 46 8.68 -5.78 -10.41
CA HIS A 46 7.44 -6.05 -9.69
C HIS A 46 6.37 -4.98 -9.97
N GLU A 47 5.16 -5.17 -9.48
CA GLU A 47 4.13 -4.12 -9.52
C GLU A 47 4.64 -2.86 -8.82
N ILE A 48 4.51 -1.70 -9.46
CA ILE A 48 4.93 -0.42 -8.88
C ILE A 48 4.20 -0.16 -7.56
N VAL A 49 2.94 -0.52 -7.52
CA VAL A 49 2.03 -0.57 -6.37
C VAL A 49 1.01 -1.68 -6.61
N HIS A 50 0.42 -2.26 -5.56
CA HIS A 50 -0.56 -3.34 -5.68
C HIS A 50 -1.93 -2.80 -6.13
N ASN A 51 -2.04 -2.52 -7.42
CA ASN A 51 -3.31 -2.13 -8.05
C ASN A 51 -3.30 -2.40 -9.56
N ARG A 52 -4.22 -3.25 -10.02
CA ARG A 52 -4.31 -3.66 -11.42
C ARG A 52 -4.58 -2.51 -12.38
N TYR A 53 -5.45 -1.56 -12.01
CA TYR A 53 -5.74 -0.37 -12.82
C TYR A 53 -4.47 0.45 -13.09
N VAL A 54 -3.63 0.63 -12.06
CA VAL A 54 -2.34 1.34 -12.18
C VAL A 54 -1.38 0.57 -13.09
N VAL A 55 -1.25 -0.74 -12.87
CA VAL A 55 -0.35 -1.59 -13.67
C VAL A 55 -0.75 -1.57 -15.14
N GLU A 56 -2.03 -1.83 -15.46
CA GLU A 56 -2.55 -1.79 -16.83
C GLU A 56 -2.42 -0.38 -17.45
N GLY A 57 -2.71 0.67 -16.68
CA GLY A 57 -2.56 2.06 -17.13
C GLY A 57 -1.13 2.42 -17.50
N LEU A 58 -0.13 1.92 -16.76
CA LEU A 58 1.29 2.09 -17.08
C LEU A 58 1.74 1.22 -18.26
N GLN A 59 1.25 -0.02 -18.36
CA GLN A 59 1.50 -0.89 -19.51
C GLN A 59 0.99 -0.25 -20.82
N ASN A 60 -0.22 0.32 -20.80
CA ASN A 60 -0.79 1.02 -21.95
C ASN A 60 0.02 2.27 -22.35
N ARG A 61 0.85 2.78 -21.46
CA ARG A 61 1.79 3.90 -21.71
C ARG A 61 3.19 3.44 -22.12
N GLY A 62 3.42 2.11 -22.16
CA GLY A 62 4.70 1.52 -22.61
C GLY A 62 5.63 1.07 -21.48
N ALA A 63 5.14 0.94 -20.24
CA ALA A 63 5.89 0.25 -19.19
C ALA A 63 5.83 -1.27 -19.40
N ILE A 64 6.93 -1.95 -19.09
CA ILE A 64 7.04 -3.42 -19.09
C ILE A 64 7.36 -3.87 -17.68
N PHE A 65 6.48 -4.66 -17.09
CA PHE A 65 6.69 -5.23 -15.76
C PHE A 65 7.47 -6.53 -15.86
N VAL A 66 8.49 -6.67 -15.02
CA VAL A 66 9.34 -7.87 -14.91
C VAL A 66 9.44 -8.28 -13.44
N GLU A 67 9.58 -9.57 -13.20
CA GLU A 67 9.82 -10.07 -11.84
C GLU A 67 11.30 -9.95 -11.48
N GLU A 68 12.20 -10.33 -12.41
CA GLU A 68 13.65 -10.26 -12.17
C GLU A 68 14.38 -9.49 -13.29
N LEU A 69 15.57 -8.97 -12.97
CA LEU A 69 16.35 -8.13 -13.88
C LEU A 69 16.92 -8.88 -15.09
N ASP A 70 17.03 -10.19 -15.01
CA ASP A 70 17.49 -11.05 -16.13
C ASP A 70 16.47 -11.21 -17.25
N GLU A 71 15.19 -10.89 -16.98
CA GLU A 71 14.14 -10.83 -18.00
C GLU A 71 14.32 -9.63 -18.95
N ILE A 72 15.15 -8.64 -18.58
CA ILE A 72 15.38 -7.47 -19.43
C ILE A 72 16.34 -7.86 -20.57
N PRO A 73 15.92 -7.70 -21.85
CA PRO A 73 16.74 -8.06 -22.99
C PRO A 73 18.09 -7.31 -23.03
N ALA A 74 19.12 -7.99 -23.49
CA ALA A 74 20.47 -7.45 -23.48
C ALA A 74 20.63 -6.15 -24.31
N ASP A 75 19.85 -5.99 -25.37
CA ASP A 75 19.80 -4.81 -26.23
C ASP A 75 18.96 -3.66 -25.61
N HIS A 76 18.23 -3.91 -24.52
CA HIS A 76 17.49 -2.90 -23.76
C HIS A 76 18.21 -2.41 -22.49
N ARG A 77 19.47 -2.73 -22.28
CA ARG A 77 20.24 -2.28 -21.09
C ARG A 77 20.36 -0.76 -20.95
N ASN A 78 20.17 -0.02 -22.03
CA ASN A 78 20.12 1.44 -22.04
C ASN A 78 18.75 2.00 -21.62
N ARG A 79 17.75 1.16 -21.42
CA ARG A 79 16.42 1.56 -20.95
C ARG A 79 16.38 1.60 -19.44
N PRO A 80 15.63 2.56 -18.83
CA PRO A 80 15.53 2.61 -17.38
C PRO A 80 14.75 1.44 -16.83
N VAL A 81 15.17 0.94 -15.67
CA VAL A 81 14.37 0.05 -14.83
C VAL A 81 13.97 0.79 -13.54
N VAL A 82 12.70 0.73 -13.18
CA VAL A 82 12.16 1.36 -11.96
C VAL A 82 11.95 0.28 -10.90
N PHE A 83 12.51 0.49 -9.71
CA PHE A 83 12.21 -0.34 -8.55
C PHE A 83 10.94 0.15 -7.87
N SER A 84 10.08 -0.79 -7.44
CA SER A 84 8.76 -0.47 -6.92
C SER A 84 8.76 0.33 -5.60
N ALA A 85 7.59 0.88 -5.26
CA ALA A 85 7.39 1.62 -4.01
C ALA A 85 7.68 0.81 -2.75
N HIS A 86 7.60 -0.52 -2.83
CA HIS A 86 7.80 -1.45 -1.72
C HIS A 86 9.26 -1.54 -1.25
N GLY A 87 10.22 -1.05 -2.05
CA GLY A 87 11.64 -1.20 -1.79
C GLY A 87 12.17 -2.57 -2.22
N VAL A 88 13.48 -2.67 -2.31
CA VAL A 88 14.19 -3.86 -2.79
C VAL A 88 15.34 -4.24 -1.87
N PRO A 89 15.75 -5.52 -1.81
CA PRO A 89 16.99 -5.95 -1.16
C PRO A 89 18.21 -5.24 -1.77
N LYS A 90 19.28 -5.08 -1.01
CA LYS A 90 20.55 -4.52 -1.51
C LYS A 90 21.16 -5.29 -2.70
N SER A 91 20.83 -6.56 -2.83
CA SER A 91 21.27 -7.39 -3.96
C SER A 91 20.72 -6.91 -5.29
N VAL A 92 19.53 -6.30 -5.32
CA VAL A 92 18.88 -5.88 -6.57
C VAL A 92 19.61 -4.70 -7.24
N PRO A 93 19.90 -3.56 -6.56
CA PRO A 93 20.73 -2.52 -7.16
C PRO A 93 22.14 -3.02 -7.49
N ALA A 94 22.74 -3.89 -6.69
CA ALA A 94 24.05 -4.48 -7.00
C ALA A 94 24.01 -5.34 -8.27
N ASP A 95 22.94 -6.14 -8.49
CA ASP A 95 22.76 -6.89 -9.74
C ASP A 95 22.50 -5.95 -10.93
N ALA A 96 21.72 -4.88 -10.74
CA ALA A 96 21.51 -3.88 -11.79
C ALA A 96 22.85 -3.23 -12.23
N GLU A 97 23.70 -2.87 -11.27
CA GLU A 97 25.04 -2.32 -11.55
C GLU A 97 25.93 -3.34 -12.27
N ALA A 98 25.95 -4.60 -11.83
CA ALA A 98 26.71 -5.67 -12.47
C ALA A 98 26.27 -5.94 -13.92
N ARG A 99 25.01 -5.71 -14.23
CA ARG A 99 24.41 -5.82 -15.58
C ARG A 99 24.55 -4.53 -16.41
N ASN A 100 25.10 -3.45 -15.85
CA ASN A 100 25.13 -2.12 -16.45
C ASN A 100 23.72 -1.58 -16.80
N LEU A 101 22.73 -1.86 -15.96
CA LEU A 101 21.38 -1.31 -16.09
C LEU A 101 21.31 0.08 -15.46
N PHE A 102 20.61 1.00 -16.11
CA PHE A 102 20.25 2.28 -15.53
C PHE A 102 18.96 2.13 -14.74
N TYR A 103 18.99 2.35 -13.43
CA TYR A 103 17.81 2.19 -12.58
C TYR A 103 17.37 3.49 -11.89
N LEU A 104 16.08 3.57 -11.61
CA LEU A 104 15.40 4.61 -10.86
C LEU A 104 14.71 3.96 -9.64
N ASP A 105 15.05 4.40 -8.44
CA ASP A 105 14.51 3.84 -7.22
C ASP A 105 13.24 4.59 -6.77
N ALA A 106 12.07 4.00 -7.01
CA ALA A 106 10.79 4.57 -6.59
C ALA A 106 10.38 4.16 -5.17
N THR A 107 11.24 3.52 -4.39
CA THR A 107 10.97 3.17 -2.99
C THR A 107 10.34 4.33 -2.23
N CYS A 108 9.21 4.08 -1.58
CA CYS A 108 8.53 5.07 -0.76
C CYS A 108 9.48 5.61 0.33
N PRO A 109 9.55 6.92 0.56
CA PRO A 109 10.40 7.49 1.62
C PRO A 109 10.13 6.90 3.01
N LEU A 110 8.89 6.48 3.29
CA LEU A 110 8.52 5.86 4.57
C LEU A 110 9.04 4.42 4.67
N VAL A 111 9.07 3.66 3.58
CA VAL A 111 9.74 2.35 3.50
C VAL A 111 11.26 2.52 3.65
N SER A 112 11.84 3.50 2.95
CA SER A 112 13.27 3.84 3.11
C SER A 112 13.63 4.21 4.57
N LYS A 113 12.70 4.82 5.31
CA LYS A 113 12.85 5.11 6.73
C LYS A 113 12.95 3.80 7.54
N VAL A 114 12.09 2.81 7.26
CA VAL A 114 12.14 1.48 7.91
C VAL A 114 13.48 0.78 7.61
N HIS A 115 13.93 0.79 6.35
CA HIS A 115 15.24 0.26 5.96
C HIS A 115 16.37 0.90 6.79
N LYS A 116 16.38 2.24 6.90
CA LYS A 116 17.38 2.98 7.70
C LYS A 116 17.32 2.64 9.17
N GLN A 117 16.14 2.47 9.74
CA GLN A 117 15.94 2.08 11.13
C GLN A 117 16.47 0.66 11.38
N ALA A 118 16.14 -0.32 10.52
CA ALA A 118 16.65 -1.67 10.61
C ALA A 118 18.19 -1.71 10.54
N MET A 119 18.78 -1.04 9.56
CA MET A 119 20.23 -0.90 9.44
C MET A 119 20.87 -0.19 10.65
N ARG A 120 20.18 0.77 11.25
CA ARG A 120 20.65 1.44 12.48
C ARG A 120 20.71 0.48 13.66
N HIS A 121 19.66 -0.32 13.88
CA HIS A 121 19.67 -1.33 14.94
C HIS A 121 20.84 -2.32 14.75
N GLN A 122 21.02 -2.82 13.53
CA GLN A 122 22.10 -3.73 13.20
C GLN A 122 23.50 -3.11 13.46
N ARG A 123 23.73 -1.85 13.04
CA ARG A 123 25.01 -1.15 13.31
C ARG A 123 25.29 -0.92 14.80
N LEU A 124 24.23 -0.90 15.62
CA LEU A 124 24.35 -0.82 17.09
C LEU A 124 24.53 -2.20 17.74
N GLY A 125 24.80 -3.25 16.95
CA GLY A 125 25.00 -4.62 17.42
C GLY A 125 23.73 -5.35 17.84
N ARG A 126 22.54 -4.85 17.49
CA ARG A 126 21.26 -5.45 17.86
C ARG A 126 20.81 -6.47 16.82
N HIS A 127 20.21 -7.56 17.28
CA HIS A 127 19.41 -8.41 16.42
C HIS A 127 18.05 -7.74 16.12
N VAL A 128 17.65 -7.71 14.86
CA VAL A 128 16.45 -6.98 14.42
C VAL A 128 15.26 -7.93 14.37
N LEU A 129 14.16 -7.55 15.00
CA LEU A 129 12.87 -8.19 14.80
C LEU A 129 12.08 -7.35 13.78
N LEU A 130 11.72 -7.95 12.66
CA LEU A 130 10.85 -7.32 11.68
C LEU A 130 9.44 -7.87 11.87
N ILE A 131 8.51 -7.02 12.31
CA ILE A 131 7.11 -7.37 12.39
C ILE A 131 6.51 -7.14 11.00
N GLY A 132 5.97 -8.20 10.37
CA GLY A 132 5.49 -8.12 8.98
C GLY A 132 4.95 -9.45 8.48
N HIS A 133 4.60 -9.53 7.20
CA HIS A 133 4.08 -10.73 6.57
C HIS A 133 5.11 -11.36 5.63
N ALA A 134 5.35 -12.64 5.79
CA ALA A 134 6.25 -13.41 4.91
C ALA A 134 5.87 -13.25 3.44
N GLY A 135 6.89 -13.12 2.58
CA GLY A 135 6.69 -12.98 1.13
C GLY A 135 6.23 -11.61 0.65
N HIS A 136 5.83 -10.70 1.54
CA HIS A 136 5.49 -9.34 1.10
C HIS A 136 6.75 -8.61 0.59
N PRO A 137 6.70 -7.91 -0.57
CA PRO A 137 7.87 -7.23 -1.16
C PRO A 137 8.58 -6.27 -0.21
N GLU A 138 7.85 -5.50 0.61
CA GLU A 138 8.43 -4.61 1.62
C GLU A 138 9.22 -5.37 2.69
N VAL A 139 8.72 -6.53 3.12
CA VAL A 139 9.38 -7.39 4.11
C VAL A 139 10.65 -7.99 3.52
N VAL A 140 10.57 -8.52 2.30
CA VAL A 140 11.72 -9.03 1.55
C VAL A 140 12.77 -7.93 1.36
N GLY A 141 12.33 -6.73 0.94
CA GLY A 141 13.17 -5.55 0.77
C GLY A 141 13.88 -5.13 2.05
N THR A 142 13.15 -5.09 3.18
CA THR A 142 13.69 -4.69 4.49
C THR A 142 14.66 -5.75 5.04
N MET A 143 14.32 -7.03 4.99
CA MET A 143 15.22 -8.11 5.41
C MET A 143 16.52 -8.09 4.61
N GLY A 144 16.43 -7.87 3.30
CA GLY A 144 17.56 -7.78 2.39
C GLY A 144 18.45 -6.53 2.57
N GLN A 145 18.12 -5.61 3.48
CA GLN A 145 19.03 -4.54 3.90
C GLN A 145 20.09 -5.00 4.88
N LEU A 146 19.91 -6.16 5.50
CA LEU A 146 20.71 -6.65 6.62
C LEU A 146 21.51 -7.90 6.20
N PRO A 147 22.64 -8.17 6.89
CA PRO A 147 23.35 -9.43 6.69
C PRO A 147 22.47 -10.64 7.02
N PRO A 148 22.72 -11.80 6.41
CA PRO A 148 22.04 -13.04 6.79
C PRO A 148 22.15 -13.30 8.29
N GLY A 149 21.04 -13.70 8.93
CA GLY A 149 20.97 -13.98 10.36
C GLY A 149 20.85 -12.76 11.28
N ALA A 150 20.92 -11.53 10.77
CA ALA A 150 20.81 -10.30 11.58
C ALA A 150 19.35 -9.86 11.82
N VAL A 151 18.38 -10.49 11.17
CA VAL A 151 16.94 -10.17 11.27
C VAL A 151 16.11 -11.43 11.37
N THR A 152 15.10 -11.40 12.22
CA THR A 152 14.04 -12.42 12.31
C THR A 152 12.70 -11.81 12.04
N LEU A 153 11.91 -12.45 11.18
CA LEU A 153 10.52 -12.08 10.91
C LEU A 153 9.63 -12.57 12.06
N ILE A 154 8.73 -11.71 12.50
CA ILE A 154 7.69 -11.99 13.51
C ILE A 154 6.34 -11.62 12.85
N GLU A 155 5.49 -12.62 12.62
CA GLU A 155 4.19 -12.42 11.97
C GLU A 155 3.04 -12.34 12.97
N THR A 156 3.16 -13.08 14.08
CA THR A 156 2.08 -13.29 15.05
C THR A 156 2.55 -13.06 16.49
N GLU A 157 1.59 -12.96 17.42
CA GLU A 157 1.90 -12.95 18.85
C GLU A 157 2.55 -14.28 19.31
N ASP A 158 2.19 -15.41 18.66
CA ASP A 158 2.77 -16.72 18.99
C ASP A 158 4.23 -16.81 18.56
N ASP A 159 4.58 -16.23 17.39
CA ASP A 159 5.99 -16.07 17.02
C ASP A 159 6.73 -15.23 18.07
N ALA A 160 6.14 -14.13 18.52
CA ALA A 160 6.73 -13.27 19.55
C ALA A 160 6.91 -14.02 20.88
N ARG A 161 5.97 -14.90 21.25
CA ARG A 161 6.04 -15.72 22.47
C ARG A 161 7.06 -16.84 22.37
N SER A 162 7.27 -17.42 21.18
CA SER A 162 8.18 -18.57 20.96
C SER A 162 9.60 -18.17 20.55
N PHE A 163 9.80 -16.94 20.07
CA PHE A 163 11.11 -16.47 19.60
C PHE A 163 12.21 -16.63 20.66
N THR A 164 13.33 -17.20 20.26
CA THR A 164 14.54 -17.28 21.10
C THR A 164 15.63 -16.41 20.51
N PRO A 165 16.07 -15.36 21.23
CA PRO A 165 17.09 -14.45 20.73
C PRO A 165 18.48 -15.13 20.70
N PRO A 166 19.38 -14.66 19.83
CA PRO A 166 20.78 -14.99 19.94
C PRO A 166 21.33 -14.59 21.32
N GLU A 167 22.24 -15.41 21.88
CA GLU A 167 22.77 -15.19 23.22
C GLU A 167 23.58 -13.89 23.30
N GLY A 168 23.37 -13.10 24.35
CA GLY A 168 24.14 -11.90 24.66
C GLY A 168 23.89 -10.71 23.71
N VAL A 169 22.85 -10.75 22.87
CA VAL A 169 22.57 -9.69 21.89
C VAL A 169 21.34 -8.88 22.29
N GLU A 170 21.45 -7.54 22.28
CA GLU A 170 20.29 -6.66 22.43
C GLU A 170 19.33 -6.82 21.24
N LEU A 171 18.03 -6.61 21.47
CA LEU A 171 16.99 -6.64 20.45
C LEU A 171 16.56 -5.24 20.06
N GLY A 172 16.28 -5.06 18.78
CA GLY A 172 15.54 -3.91 18.26
C GLY A 172 14.46 -4.38 17.31
N PHE A 173 13.38 -3.62 17.16
CA PHE A 173 12.36 -3.98 16.20
C PHE A 173 12.04 -2.85 15.22
N VAL A 174 11.50 -3.23 14.07
CA VAL A 174 10.83 -2.37 13.08
C VAL A 174 9.60 -3.10 12.57
N THR A 175 8.67 -2.37 11.94
CA THR A 175 7.46 -2.98 11.39
C THR A 175 7.32 -2.69 9.90
N GLN A 176 6.63 -3.55 9.18
CA GLN A 176 6.10 -3.25 7.86
C GLN A 176 5.14 -2.05 7.96
N THR A 177 5.11 -1.19 6.92
CA THR A 177 4.36 0.08 6.97
C THR A 177 2.84 -0.07 6.87
N THR A 178 2.34 -1.23 6.42
CA THR A 178 0.92 -1.48 6.09
C THR A 178 0.21 -2.47 7.01
N LEU A 179 0.71 -2.66 8.23
CA LEU A 179 0.13 -3.59 9.19
C LEU A 179 -1.12 -3.02 9.89
N SER A 180 -1.89 -3.91 10.52
CA SER A 180 -2.88 -3.55 11.52
C SER A 180 -2.18 -2.88 12.72
N VAL A 181 -2.67 -1.71 13.13
CA VAL A 181 -2.17 -1.00 14.31
C VAL A 181 -2.40 -1.84 15.56
N GLU A 182 -3.57 -2.46 15.69
CA GLU A 182 -3.97 -3.24 16.86
C GLU A 182 -3.17 -4.55 16.98
N ASP A 183 -3.07 -5.32 15.88
CA ASP A 183 -2.33 -6.58 15.87
C ASP A 183 -0.83 -6.34 16.11
N THR A 184 -0.28 -5.28 15.52
CA THR A 184 1.11 -4.87 15.77
C THR A 184 1.34 -4.50 17.23
N ALA A 185 0.41 -3.78 17.86
CA ALA A 185 0.50 -3.46 19.29
C ALA A 185 0.43 -4.73 20.15
N GLY A 186 -0.35 -5.75 19.76
CA GLY A 186 -0.39 -7.06 20.41
C GLY A 186 0.97 -7.77 20.38
N ILE A 187 1.57 -7.85 19.19
CA ILE A 187 2.90 -8.45 19.00
C ILE A 187 3.97 -7.70 19.81
N ILE A 188 3.97 -6.36 19.77
CA ILE A 188 4.93 -5.53 20.54
C ILE A 188 4.75 -5.75 22.05
N ARG A 189 3.52 -5.85 22.55
CA ARG A 189 3.27 -6.16 23.97
C ARG A 189 3.81 -7.53 24.34
N ALA A 190 3.60 -8.55 23.50
CA ALA A 190 4.12 -9.91 23.73
C ALA A 190 5.66 -9.91 23.79
N LEU A 191 6.33 -9.16 22.91
CA LEU A 191 7.79 -9.01 22.92
C LEU A 191 8.28 -8.24 24.15
N ASN A 192 7.65 -7.12 24.53
CA ASN A 192 8.04 -6.34 25.69
C ASN A 192 7.87 -7.10 27.01
N ASN A 193 6.87 -7.98 27.12
CA ASN A 193 6.68 -8.83 28.30
C ASN A 193 7.79 -9.87 28.47
N ARG A 194 8.52 -10.19 27.41
CA ARG A 194 9.62 -11.18 27.43
C ARG A 194 11.00 -10.55 27.47
N PHE A 195 11.16 -9.36 26.90
CA PHE A 195 12.47 -8.74 26.66
C PHE A 195 12.51 -7.31 27.20
N GLU A 196 13.01 -7.12 28.42
CA GLU A 196 13.09 -5.81 29.10
C GLU A 196 13.93 -4.79 28.32
N SER A 197 14.90 -5.24 27.52
CA SER A 197 15.81 -4.38 26.76
C SER A 197 15.40 -4.20 25.28
N LEU A 198 14.17 -4.54 24.90
CA LEU A 198 13.69 -4.36 23.52
C LEU A 198 13.70 -2.87 23.13
N ARG A 199 14.40 -2.55 22.03
CA ARG A 199 14.53 -1.17 21.55
C ARG A 199 13.55 -0.89 20.42
N ALA A 200 12.66 0.04 20.66
CA ALA A 200 11.76 0.57 19.64
C ALA A 200 12.54 1.37 18.57
N PRO A 201 12.00 1.47 17.36
CA PRO A 201 12.49 2.41 16.34
C PRO A 201 12.39 3.85 16.85
N ALA A 202 13.25 4.75 16.34
CA ALA A 202 13.28 6.15 16.74
C ALA A 202 11.98 6.93 16.38
N ALA A 203 11.16 6.39 15.49
CA ALA A 203 9.83 6.88 15.14
C ALA A 203 9.00 5.69 14.62
N GLU A 204 7.69 5.80 14.70
CA GLU A 204 6.76 4.77 14.24
C GLU A 204 7.08 4.28 12.82
N SER A 205 6.97 2.97 12.62
CA SER A 205 7.22 2.33 11.33
C SER A 205 5.93 2.17 10.50
N ILE A 206 4.76 1.96 11.13
CA ILE A 206 3.47 2.02 10.42
C ILE A 206 3.30 3.42 9.87
N CYS A 207 2.96 3.56 8.59
CA CYS A 207 2.90 4.87 7.97
C CYS A 207 1.59 5.60 8.28
N TYR A 208 1.62 6.96 8.21
CA TYR A 208 0.47 7.81 8.43
C TYR A 208 -0.74 7.41 7.56
N ALA A 209 -0.48 7.08 6.28
CA ALA A 209 -1.54 6.70 5.36
C ALA A 209 -2.28 5.43 5.80
N THR A 210 -1.55 4.47 6.37
CA THR A 210 -2.14 3.26 6.96
C THR A 210 -2.95 3.58 8.21
N THR A 211 -2.38 4.35 9.13
CA THR A 211 -3.04 4.73 10.39
C THR A 211 -4.31 5.54 10.15
N ASN A 212 -4.24 6.55 9.28
CA ASN A 212 -5.38 7.41 8.98
C ASN A 212 -6.53 6.65 8.33
N ARG A 213 -6.23 5.77 7.34
CA ARG A 213 -7.27 4.98 6.68
C ARG A 213 -7.91 3.96 7.61
N GLN A 214 -7.13 3.31 8.49
CA GLN A 214 -7.68 2.43 9.52
C GLN A 214 -8.58 3.20 10.50
N GLN A 215 -8.18 4.41 10.90
CA GLN A 215 -8.99 5.25 11.76
C GLN A 215 -10.30 5.66 11.07
N ALA A 216 -10.24 6.09 9.80
CA ALA A 216 -11.43 6.48 9.05
C ALA A 216 -12.43 5.33 8.91
N VAL A 217 -11.95 4.12 8.62
CA VAL A 217 -12.80 2.92 8.55
C VAL A 217 -13.41 2.62 9.92
N ARG A 218 -12.61 2.67 10.99
CA ARG A 218 -13.09 2.39 12.35
C ARG A 218 -14.22 3.33 12.78
N GLU A 219 -14.14 4.61 12.43
CA GLU A 219 -15.13 5.62 12.80
C GLU A 219 -16.44 5.54 11.99
N THR A 220 -16.42 4.87 10.83
CA THR A 220 -17.56 4.81 9.91
C THR A 220 -18.20 3.44 9.78
N ALA A 221 -17.61 2.39 10.37
CA ALA A 221 -18.04 1.02 10.17
C ALA A 221 -19.26 0.63 11.02
N ASP A 222 -19.39 1.20 12.22
CA ASP A 222 -20.50 0.85 13.10
C ASP A 222 -21.86 1.17 12.45
N GLY A 223 -22.75 0.16 12.44
CA GLY A 223 -24.08 0.26 11.83
C GLY A 223 -24.07 0.34 10.30
N ALA A 224 -22.97 0.00 9.62
CA ALA A 224 -22.97 -0.23 8.17
C ALA A 224 -23.44 -1.66 7.87
N ASP A 225 -24.43 -1.81 6.98
CA ASP A 225 -24.94 -3.12 6.54
C ASP A 225 -23.92 -3.83 5.66
N LEU A 226 -23.20 -3.05 4.85
CA LEU A 226 -22.12 -3.51 4.00
C LEU A 226 -20.97 -2.48 4.01
N TYR A 227 -19.74 -2.95 4.16
CA TYR A 227 -18.55 -2.12 4.04
C TYR A 227 -17.72 -2.53 2.83
N LEU A 228 -17.54 -1.62 1.87
CA LEU A 228 -16.77 -1.84 0.66
C LEU A 228 -15.39 -1.18 0.79
N ILE A 229 -14.36 -1.98 0.59
CA ILE A 229 -12.98 -1.50 0.50
C ILE A 229 -12.50 -1.65 -0.94
N VAL A 230 -12.24 -0.52 -1.59
CA VAL A 230 -11.64 -0.53 -2.93
C VAL A 230 -10.16 -0.88 -2.82
N GLY A 231 -9.72 -1.94 -3.49
CA GLY A 231 -8.33 -2.37 -3.44
C GLY A 231 -8.06 -3.71 -4.08
N ALA A 232 -6.78 -4.08 -4.17
CA ALA A 232 -6.36 -5.35 -4.74
C ALA A 232 -6.17 -6.44 -3.66
N PRO A 233 -6.42 -7.73 -3.97
CA PRO A 233 -6.27 -8.83 -3.00
C PRO A 233 -4.85 -9.02 -2.46
N ASN A 234 -3.83 -8.63 -3.23
CA ASN A 234 -2.42 -8.66 -2.83
C ASN A 234 -1.97 -7.39 -2.08
N SER A 235 -2.85 -6.38 -1.93
CA SER A 235 -2.56 -5.18 -1.13
C SER A 235 -2.76 -5.47 0.36
N SER A 236 -1.68 -5.50 1.12
CA SER A 236 -1.71 -5.65 2.58
C SER A 236 -2.58 -4.58 3.24
N ASN A 237 -2.41 -3.30 2.86
CA ASN A 237 -3.22 -2.21 3.40
C ASN A 237 -4.72 -2.41 3.14
N SER A 238 -5.13 -2.78 1.92
CA SER A 238 -6.55 -2.94 1.57
C SER A 238 -7.20 -4.10 2.35
N ARG A 239 -6.50 -5.24 2.50
CA ARG A 239 -6.99 -6.36 3.30
C ARG A 239 -7.17 -5.98 4.78
N ARG A 240 -6.22 -5.21 5.34
CA ARG A 240 -6.33 -4.72 6.73
C ARG A 240 -7.56 -3.84 6.94
N LEU A 241 -7.94 -3.03 5.96
CA LEU A 241 -9.14 -2.19 6.06
C LEU A 241 -10.43 -3.02 6.13
N VAL A 242 -10.51 -4.16 5.43
CA VAL A 242 -11.64 -5.09 5.55
C VAL A 242 -11.74 -5.62 6.98
N GLU A 243 -10.64 -6.13 7.53
CA GLU A 243 -10.60 -6.65 8.90
C GLU A 243 -10.94 -5.56 9.95
N VAL A 244 -10.49 -4.33 9.72
CA VAL A 244 -10.84 -3.20 10.61
C VAL A 244 -12.33 -2.90 10.53
N ALA A 245 -12.95 -2.93 9.35
CA ALA A 245 -14.39 -2.70 9.19
C ALA A 245 -15.21 -3.77 9.92
N GLU A 246 -14.83 -5.04 9.78
CA GLU A 246 -15.50 -6.16 10.48
C GLU A 246 -15.39 -6.01 12.01
N ARG A 247 -14.19 -5.75 12.53
CA ARG A 247 -13.96 -5.55 13.95
C ARG A 247 -14.66 -4.31 14.52
N ALA A 248 -14.88 -3.30 13.70
CA ALA A 248 -15.50 -2.04 14.10
C ALA A 248 -17.03 -2.02 13.95
N GLY A 249 -17.66 -3.16 13.64
CA GLY A 249 -19.11 -3.33 13.70
C GLY A 249 -19.86 -3.24 12.38
N ALA A 250 -19.17 -3.29 11.24
CA ALA A 250 -19.85 -3.49 9.97
C ALA A 250 -20.47 -4.91 9.92
N SER A 251 -21.72 -5.01 9.47
CA SER A 251 -22.42 -6.31 9.39
C SER A 251 -21.75 -7.26 8.40
N ARG A 252 -21.24 -6.71 7.31
CA ARG A 252 -20.44 -7.40 6.28
C ARG A 252 -19.35 -6.46 5.80
N ALA A 253 -18.16 -6.96 5.51
CA ALA A 253 -17.12 -6.19 4.85
C ALA A 253 -16.49 -6.99 3.71
N MET A 254 -16.10 -6.33 2.63
CA MET A 254 -15.49 -6.99 1.50
C MET A 254 -14.54 -6.09 0.72
N LEU A 255 -13.57 -6.72 0.07
CA LEU A 255 -12.66 -6.08 -0.87
C LEU A 255 -13.25 -6.16 -2.28
N VAL A 256 -13.20 -5.05 -3.01
CA VAL A 256 -13.64 -4.97 -4.41
C VAL A 256 -12.62 -4.20 -5.24
N GLN A 257 -12.34 -4.67 -6.44
CA GLN A 257 -11.46 -3.96 -7.37
C GLN A 257 -12.24 -3.07 -8.35
N ARG A 258 -13.52 -3.41 -8.60
CA ARG A 258 -14.42 -2.70 -9.52
C ARG A 258 -15.87 -2.89 -9.08
N ALA A 259 -16.77 -2.03 -9.54
CA ALA A 259 -18.20 -2.15 -9.27
C ALA A 259 -18.81 -3.48 -9.70
N ALA A 260 -18.25 -4.13 -10.72
CA ALA A 260 -18.71 -5.44 -11.21
C ALA A 260 -18.50 -6.59 -10.21
N GLU A 261 -17.64 -6.43 -9.21
CA GLU A 261 -17.39 -7.45 -8.17
C GLU A 261 -18.36 -7.35 -6.97
N ILE A 262 -19.21 -6.32 -6.96
CA ILE A 262 -20.23 -6.14 -5.91
C ILE A 262 -21.33 -7.20 -6.10
N PRO A 263 -21.75 -7.92 -5.05
CA PRO A 263 -22.80 -8.94 -5.11
C PRO A 263 -24.19 -8.27 -5.18
N TRP A 264 -24.53 -7.69 -6.32
CA TRP A 264 -25.75 -6.90 -6.57
C TRP A 264 -27.06 -7.65 -6.23
N ASP A 265 -27.04 -8.97 -6.32
CA ASP A 265 -28.14 -9.88 -5.97
C ASP A 265 -28.36 -10.08 -4.46
N ARG A 266 -27.54 -9.49 -3.62
CA ARG A 266 -27.54 -9.63 -2.15
C ARG A 266 -27.59 -8.31 -1.41
N LEU A 267 -28.20 -7.30 -2.01
CA LEU A 267 -28.27 -5.93 -1.49
C LEU A 267 -29.69 -5.50 -1.07
N ASP A 268 -30.68 -6.39 -1.11
CA ASP A 268 -32.08 -6.06 -0.82
C ASP A 268 -32.31 -5.53 0.61
N ASP A 269 -31.42 -5.88 1.55
CA ASP A 269 -31.45 -5.51 2.96
C ASP A 269 -30.44 -4.41 3.33
N VAL A 270 -29.81 -3.78 2.33
CA VAL A 270 -28.74 -2.79 2.54
C VAL A 270 -29.31 -1.37 2.44
N GLY A 271 -29.28 -0.65 3.55
CA GLY A 271 -29.66 0.77 3.65
C GLY A 271 -28.44 1.69 3.86
N VAL A 272 -27.37 1.18 4.46
CA VAL A 272 -26.15 1.93 4.76
C VAL A 272 -24.92 1.19 4.28
N ILE A 273 -24.13 1.82 3.42
CA ILE A 273 -22.85 1.32 2.95
C ILE A 273 -21.71 2.18 3.50
N GLY A 274 -20.71 1.56 4.13
CA GLY A 274 -19.41 2.18 4.33
C GLY A 274 -18.56 2.02 3.06
N LEU A 275 -17.89 3.08 2.63
CA LEU A 275 -17.02 3.04 1.45
C LEU A 275 -15.67 3.68 1.75
N SER A 276 -14.60 2.92 1.55
CA SER A 276 -13.22 3.40 1.63
C SER A 276 -12.36 2.79 0.53
N ALA A 277 -11.14 3.28 0.40
CA ALA A 277 -10.18 2.82 -0.58
C ALA A 277 -8.79 2.68 0.04
N GLY A 278 -8.11 1.58 -0.28
CA GLY A 278 -6.73 1.36 0.13
C GLY A 278 -5.77 2.37 -0.48
N ALA A 279 -4.59 2.53 0.15
CA ALA A 279 -3.59 3.53 -0.23
C ALA A 279 -3.03 3.39 -1.66
N SER A 280 -3.31 2.30 -2.35
CA SER A 280 -2.96 2.06 -3.76
C SER A 280 -4.16 2.03 -4.70
N ALA A 281 -5.37 2.35 -4.24
CA ALA A 281 -6.58 2.35 -5.03
C ALA A 281 -6.90 3.77 -5.54
N PRO A 282 -7.14 3.97 -6.86
CA PRO A 282 -7.42 5.28 -7.43
C PRO A 282 -8.84 5.73 -7.14
N GLU A 283 -9.05 7.04 -7.03
CA GLU A 283 -10.35 7.65 -6.74
C GLU A 283 -11.40 7.35 -7.81
N ILE A 284 -11.00 7.26 -9.07
CA ILE A 284 -11.91 6.92 -10.18
C ILE A 284 -12.66 5.60 -9.97
N ILE A 285 -12.10 4.64 -9.24
CA ILE A 285 -12.80 3.39 -8.90
C ILE A 285 -13.84 3.63 -7.80
N VAL A 286 -13.58 4.53 -6.88
CA VAL A 286 -14.58 4.94 -5.86
C VAL A 286 -15.77 5.61 -6.53
N ASP A 287 -15.51 6.52 -7.47
CA ASP A 287 -16.55 7.19 -8.26
C ASP A 287 -17.36 6.18 -9.10
N GLU A 288 -16.68 5.22 -9.76
CA GLU A 288 -17.34 4.14 -10.51
C GLU A 288 -18.34 3.37 -9.62
N ILE A 289 -17.96 3.06 -8.39
CA ILE A 289 -18.81 2.33 -7.44
C ILE A 289 -19.99 3.19 -7.01
N ILE A 290 -19.78 4.46 -6.67
CA ILE A 290 -20.87 5.37 -6.30
C ILE A 290 -21.85 5.53 -7.46
N ASP A 291 -21.38 5.69 -8.70
CA ASP A 291 -22.23 5.82 -9.87
C ASP A 291 -22.99 4.53 -10.21
N ALA A 292 -22.36 3.37 -9.96
CA ALA A 292 -23.05 2.09 -10.10
C ALA A 292 -24.23 1.99 -9.11
N PHE A 293 -24.06 2.41 -7.84
CA PHE A 293 -25.17 2.47 -6.88
C PHE A 293 -26.24 3.49 -7.31
N ARG A 294 -25.87 4.67 -7.79
CA ARG A 294 -26.80 5.68 -8.30
C ARG A 294 -27.67 5.19 -9.46
N SER A 295 -27.20 4.18 -10.20
CA SER A 295 -28.01 3.58 -11.27
C SER A 295 -29.28 2.88 -10.74
N SER A 296 -29.23 2.32 -9.53
CA SER A 296 -30.28 1.50 -8.94
C SER A 296 -30.93 2.07 -7.67
N TYR A 297 -30.25 2.99 -6.98
CA TYR A 297 -30.66 3.56 -5.69
C TYR A 297 -30.75 5.10 -5.76
N ASP A 298 -31.54 5.68 -4.83
CA ASP A 298 -31.49 7.11 -4.51
C ASP A 298 -30.38 7.32 -3.45
N VAL A 299 -29.19 7.69 -3.93
CA VAL A 299 -27.95 7.68 -3.14
C VAL A 299 -27.70 9.02 -2.47
N THR A 300 -27.60 9.01 -1.15
CA THR A 300 -27.03 10.10 -0.35
C THR A 300 -25.59 9.74 0.01
N VAL A 301 -24.65 10.63 -0.27
CA VAL A 301 -23.24 10.45 0.11
C VAL A 301 -22.95 11.33 1.32
N ASP A 302 -22.56 10.68 2.43
CA ASP A 302 -22.13 11.33 3.67
C ASP A 302 -20.61 11.17 3.82
N ILE A 303 -19.86 12.29 3.77
CA ILE A 303 -18.40 12.28 3.80
C ILE A 303 -17.93 12.42 5.24
N ALA A 304 -17.30 11.38 5.75
CA ALA A 304 -16.68 11.36 7.09
C ALA A 304 -15.20 11.74 7.01
N VAL A 305 -14.87 12.96 7.41
CA VAL A 305 -13.49 13.46 7.43
C VAL A 305 -12.87 13.20 8.79
N THR A 306 -11.87 12.32 8.87
CA THR A 306 -11.18 11.95 10.11
C THR A 306 -9.77 12.52 10.20
N ALA A 307 -9.12 12.80 9.06
CA ALA A 307 -7.82 13.44 9.00
C ALA A 307 -7.64 14.18 7.67
N THR A 308 -6.72 15.14 7.67
CA THR A 308 -6.24 15.80 6.44
C THR A 308 -4.79 15.39 6.20
N GLU A 309 -4.49 14.86 5.02
CA GLU A 309 -3.15 14.49 4.60
C GLU A 309 -2.55 15.63 3.78
N THR A 310 -1.34 16.07 4.15
CA THR A 310 -0.60 17.14 3.48
C THR A 310 0.79 16.71 3.04
N GLU A 311 1.10 15.43 3.21
CA GLU A 311 2.38 14.86 2.86
C GLU A 311 2.55 14.85 1.35
N GLU A 312 3.68 15.41 0.89
CA GLU A 312 4.12 15.34 -0.50
C GLU A 312 5.56 14.83 -0.55
N PHE A 313 5.83 13.91 -1.47
CA PHE A 313 7.17 13.40 -1.66
C PHE A 313 7.73 13.81 -3.02
N PRO A 314 8.81 14.58 -3.04
CA PRO A 314 9.39 15.03 -4.31
C PRO A 314 9.90 13.83 -5.12
N VAL A 315 9.74 13.91 -6.44
CA VAL A 315 10.39 12.99 -7.36
C VAL A 315 11.90 13.18 -7.37
N MET A 316 12.62 12.16 -7.79
CA MET A 316 14.09 12.21 -7.89
C MET A 316 14.56 13.32 -8.82
N ARG A 317 15.76 13.88 -8.51
CA ARG A 317 16.33 15.01 -9.25
C ARG A 317 16.42 14.75 -10.77
N ALA A 318 16.71 13.53 -11.15
CA ALA A 318 16.85 13.13 -12.55
C ALA A 318 15.56 13.28 -13.40
N LEU A 319 14.40 13.45 -12.78
CA LEU A 319 13.10 13.55 -13.47
C LEU A 319 12.42 14.91 -13.31
N ARG A 320 12.99 15.84 -12.55
CA ARG A 320 12.35 17.13 -12.22
C ARG A 320 12.29 18.12 -13.38
N ASP A 321 13.02 17.87 -14.44
CA ASP A 321 13.04 18.66 -15.66
C ASP A 321 11.95 18.28 -16.68
N VAL A 322 11.11 17.29 -16.34
CA VAL A 322 10.03 16.79 -17.18
C VAL A 322 8.68 17.25 -16.63
N GLU A 323 7.88 17.87 -17.49
CA GLU A 323 6.52 18.31 -17.13
C GLU A 323 5.48 17.23 -17.46
N LEU A 324 4.51 17.06 -16.57
CA LEU A 324 3.34 16.20 -16.78
C LEU A 324 2.23 17.01 -17.47
N THR A 325 1.52 16.38 -18.40
CA THR A 325 0.29 16.94 -18.98
C THR A 325 -0.86 16.82 -17.97
N ALA A 326 -1.98 17.50 -18.21
CA ALA A 326 -3.19 17.37 -17.39
C ALA A 326 -3.69 15.91 -17.33
N ALA A 327 -3.63 15.17 -18.45
CA ALA A 327 -4.00 13.76 -18.50
C ALA A 327 -3.04 12.86 -17.70
N ASP A 328 -1.72 13.17 -17.71
CA ASP A 328 -0.75 12.45 -16.87
C ASP A 328 -1.04 12.70 -15.39
N MET A 329 -1.32 13.96 -15.01
CA MET A 329 -1.65 14.33 -13.63
C MET A 329 -2.93 13.68 -13.16
N ALA A 330 -3.98 13.63 -13.99
CA ALA A 330 -5.21 12.93 -13.66
C ALA A 330 -4.95 11.45 -13.35
N PHE A 331 -4.17 10.77 -14.19
CA PHE A 331 -3.79 9.38 -13.96
C PHE A 331 -2.94 9.18 -12.71
N VAL A 332 -1.92 10.03 -12.50
CA VAL A 332 -1.04 9.97 -11.32
C VAL A 332 -1.83 10.14 -10.02
N ASN A 333 -2.79 11.07 -10.02
CA ASN A 333 -3.63 11.36 -8.84
C ASN A 333 -4.83 10.41 -8.72
N GLY A 334 -4.96 9.42 -9.59
CA GLY A 334 -6.06 8.44 -9.56
C GLY A 334 -7.43 9.01 -9.96
N ALA A 335 -7.47 10.15 -10.63
CA ALA A 335 -8.71 10.85 -11.02
C ALA A 335 -9.10 10.63 -12.49
N GLY A 336 -8.35 9.86 -13.27
CA GLY A 336 -8.62 9.67 -14.70
C GLY A 336 -7.91 8.48 -15.33
#